data_c35f66e121e781ba2f46f8b37777ec7f
#
_entry.id   c35f66e121e781ba2f46f8b37777ec7f
#
_cell.length_a   1.000
_cell.length_b   1.000
_cell.length_c   1.000
_cell.angle_alpha   90.00
_cell.angle_beta   90.00
_cell.angle_gamma   90.00
#
_symmetry.space_group_name_H-M   'P 1'
#
loop_
_entity.id
_entity.type
_entity.pdbx_description
1 polymer ?
#
loop_
_entity_poly.entity_id
_entity_poly.type
_entity_poly.pdbx_seq_one_letter_code
_entity_poly.pdbx_strand_id
1 'polypeptide(L)'
;MAVTDTAPPAKKERWTYQWKELHDEVITSGLCTGCAGCVISCPHDVIGYEHEPGAYKPFHLEEELGTSDCVHGQKGCTSCTRACPRFRMWEPEADMHLHGREREDGEMSGIYSDILLTRASDDFVYETGQDGGLVSAMLIWLLENDIIDGALTSGVETLENGEPGWKAFPMVATNRDEVLRGAGSRYTYSANTMAFDEAKERGLERLALVGMSCQTSVAPVMWHRKIGKVSKPFKLNIGLLCSKSFDDALFDELFEVKYGLKRENIAKMNIKGVFQVWTKDGGYHEINLKECHAWTREGCTHCPDF
;
A
#
# COMPACT_ATOMS: atom_id res chain seq x y z
N MET A 1 11.75 52.63 7.17
CA MET A 1 12.44 51.66 6.32
C MET A 1 12.59 50.40 7.14
N ALA A 2 11.76 49.39 6.88
CA ALA A 2 11.87 48.08 7.53
C ALA A 2 12.85 47.21 6.72
N VAL A 3 13.97 46.87 7.34
CA VAL A 3 14.95 45.92 6.78
C VAL A 3 14.31 44.56 6.93
N THR A 4 13.84 43.99 5.83
CA THR A 4 13.44 42.59 5.78
C THR A 4 14.71 41.72 5.72
N ASP A 5 15.06 41.20 6.89
CA ASP A 5 16.15 40.25 7.05
C ASP A 5 15.68 38.89 6.46
N THR A 6 15.81 38.73 5.16
CA THR A 6 15.58 37.43 4.51
C THR A 6 16.83 36.60 4.70
N ALA A 7 16.82 35.73 5.73
CA ALA A 7 17.84 34.71 5.86
C ALA A 7 17.98 33.93 4.54
N PRO A 8 19.20 33.67 4.05
CA PRO A 8 19.41 32.90 2.84
C PRO A 8 18.78 31.50 3.03
N PRO A 9 18.14 30.95 1.98
CA PRO A 9 17.52 29.63 2.08
C PRO A 9 18.58 28.61 2.53
N ALA A 10 18.25 27.88 3.58
CA ALA A 10 19.12 26.83 4.11
C ALA A 10 19.55 25.91 2.96
N LYS A 11 20.85 25.66 2.82
CA LYS A 11 21.36 24.70 1.82
C LYS A 11 20.65 23.36 2.07
N LYS A 12 19.88 22.88 1.10
CA LYS A 12 19.25 21.55 1.19
C LYS A 12 20.34 20.54 1.49
N GLU A 13 20.24 19.92 2.64
CA GLU A 13 21.18 18.90 3.08
C GLU A 13 21.17 17.77 2.06
N ARG A 14 22.36 17.28 1.68
CA ARG A 14 22.48 16.22 0.68
C ARG A 14 21.98 14.91 1.32
N TRP A 15 21.02 14.23 0.70
CA TRP A 15 20.55 12.92 1.13
C TRP A 15 21.67 11.88 0.96
N THR A 16 22.09 11.25 2.04
CA THR A 16 23.22 10.30 2.08
C THR A 16 22.85 8.94 2.65
N TYR A 17 21.61 8.78 3.14
CA TYR A 17 21.15 7.55 3.78
C TYR A 17 21.05 6.40 2.78
N GLN A 18 21.51 5.22 3.19
CA GLN A 18 21.65 4.01 2.38
C GLN A 18 20.77 2.87 2.90
N TRP A 19 20.92 1.68 2.33
CA TRP A 19 20.19 0.49 2.76
C TRP A 19 20.38 0.19 4.26
N LYS A 20 21.59 0.34 4.77
CA LYS A 20 21.90 0.09 6.18
C LYS A 20 20.99 0.86 7.13
N GLU A 21 20.83 2.17 6.91
CA GLU A 21 19.96 2.99 7.74
C GLU A 21 18.48 2.60 7.56
N LEU A 22 18.06 2.24 6.36
CA LEU A 22 16.71 1.74 6.12
C LEU A 22 16.46 0.42 6.86
N HIS A 23 17.41 -0.51 6.79
CA HIS A 23 17.34 -1.79 7.46
C HIS A 23 17.25 -1.61 8.97
N ASP A 24 18.19 -0.88 9.56
CA ASP A 24 18.33 -0.76 11.01
C ASP A 24 17.22 0.12 11.63
N GLU A 25 16.83 1.21 10.96
CA GLU A 25 15.88 2.19 11.52
C GLU A 25 14.42 1.91 11.17
N VAL A 26 14.12 1.14 10.12
CA VAL A 26 12.75 0.91 9.67
C VAL A 26 12.39 -0.58 9.64
N ILE A 27 13.22 -1.43 9.03
CA ILE A 27 12.84 -2.82 8.80
C ILE A 27 12.91 -3.63 10.09
N THR A 28 14.03 -3.53 10.81
CA THR A 28 14.25 -4.28 12.07
C THR A 28 13.59 -3.62 13.28
N SER A 29 13.27 -2.34 13.21
CA SER A 29 12.61 -1.59 14.30
C SER A 29 11.09 -1.82 14.39
N GLY A 30 10.49 -2.54 13.45
CA GLY A 30 9.05 -2.76 13.37
C GLY A 30 8.25 -1.65 12.67
N LEU A 31 8.89 -0.58 12.21
CA LEU A 31 8.20 0.50 11.49
C LEU A 31 7.83 0.12 10.05
N CYS A 32 8.42 -0.93 9.49
CA CYS A 32 8.17 -1.37 8.13
C CYS A 32 6.74 -1.87 7.96
N THR A 33 5.98 -1.24 7.07
CA THR A 33 4.61 -1.64 6.72
C THR A 33 4.54 -2.64 5.58
N GLY A 34 5.69 -2.96 4.94
CA GLY A 34 5.73 -3.90 3.81
C GLY A 34 5.28 -3.29 2.48
N CYS A 35 5.24 -1.96 2.34
CA CYS A 35 4.74 -1.30 1.13
C CYS A 35 5.55 -1.54 -0.16
N ALA A 36 6.71 -2.19 -0.07
CA ALA A 36 7.64 -2.51 -1.17
C ALA A 36 8.17 -1.31 -2.00
N GLY A 37 7.99 -0.08 -1.55
CA GLY A 37 8.52 1.10 -2.24
C GLY A 37 10.04 1.05 -2.47
N CYS A 38 10.79 0.55 -1.48
CA CYS A 38 12.23 0.35 -1.58
C CYS A 38 12.63 -0.72 -2.61
N VAL A 39 11.80 -1.75 -2.79
CA VAL A 39 12.02 -2.84 -3.76
C VAL A 39 11.91 -2.30 -5.18
N ILE A 40 10.74 -1.76 -5.54
CA ILE A 40 10.49 -1.26 -6.91
C ILE A 40 11.37 -0.07 -7.30
N SER A 41 11.97 0.62 -6.32
CA SER A 41 12.89 1.73 -6.58
C SER A 41 14.35 1.31 -6.69
N CYS A 42 14.69 0.06 -6.41
CA CYS A 42 16.06 -0.42 -6.46
C CYS A 42 16.54 -0.52 -7.93
N PRO A 43 17.50 0.31 -8.37
CA PRO A 43 17.96 0.27 -9.76
C PRO A 43 18.93 -0.88 -10.04
N HIS A 44 19.21 -1.71 -9.03
CA HIS A 44 20.20 -2.79 -9.09
C HIS A 44 19.58 -4.16 -8.84
N ASP A 45 18.27 -4.21 -8.55
CA ASP A 45 17.48 -5.42 -8.30
C ASP A 45 18.06 -6.33 -7.21
N VAL A 46 18.68 -5.71 -6.17
CA VAL A 46 19.31 -6.43 -5.05
C VAL A 46 18.43 -6.45 -3.79
N ILE A 47 17.22 -5.93 -3.86
CA ILE A 47 16.25 -5.97 -2.76
C ILE A 47 15.13 -6.90 -3.14
N GLY A 48 15.05 -8.03 -2.46
CA GLY A 48 13.94 -8.98 -2.55
C GLY A 48 12.78 -8.60 -1.64
N TYR A 49 11.69 -9.34 -1.78
CA TYR A 49 10.50 -9.17 -0.97
C TYR A 49 9.96 -10.52 -0.51
N GLU A 50 9.75 -10.65 0.79
CA GLU A 50 9.15 -11.85 1.38
C GLU A 50 7.63 -11.77 1.27
N HIS A 51 7.03 -12.69 0.52
CA HIS A 51 5.59 -12.78 0.30
C HIS A 51 4.90 -13.82 1.19
N GLU A 52 5.67 -14.56 1.97
CA GLU A 52 5.08 -15.56 2.84
C GLU A 52 4.25 -14.92 3.96
N PRO A 53 3.17 -15.60 4.39
CA PRO A 53 2.35 -15.15 5.50
C PRO A 53 3.19 -14.77 6.74
N GLY A 54 2.90 -13.59 7.29
CA GLY A 54 3.57 -13.06 8.48
C GLY A 54 4.83 -12.24 8.21
N ALA A 55 5.52 -12.43 7.09
CA ALA A 55 6.73 -11.66 6.77
C ALA A 55 6.41 -10.32 6.08
N TYR A 56 6.07 -10.35 4.82
CA TYR A 56 5.78 -9.17 4.00
C TYR A 56 6.77 -8.01 4.21
N LYS A 57 8.06 -8.33 4.17
CA LYS A 57 9.15 -7.36 4.37
C LYS A 57 10.19 -7.45 3.25
N PRO A 58 10.87 -6.33 2.93
CA PRO A 58 12.00 -6.36 2.03
C PRO A 58 13.24 -6.96 2.72
N PHE A 59 14.09 -7.61 1.95
CA PHE A 59 15.38 -8.14 2.39
C PHE A 59 16.44 -7.94 1.30
N HIS A 60 17.71 -8.05 1.66
CA HIS A 60 18.81 -7.96 0.69
C HIS A 60 19.13 -9.33 0.11
N LEU A 61 19.23 -9.42 -1.22
CA LEU A 61 19.49 -10.69 -1.93
C LEU A 61 20.94 -11.20 -1.79
N GLU A 62 21.89 -10.31 -1.51
CA GLU A 62 23.29 -10.64 -1.35
C GLU A 62 23.58 -11.06 0.12
N GLU A 63 23.31 -12.32 0.45
CA GLU A 63 23.48 -12.84 1.81
C GLU A 63 24.91 -12.73 2.36
N GLU A 64 25.92 -12.77 1.49
CA GLU A 64 27.33 -12.67 1.86
C GLU A 64 27.70 -11.33 2.51
N LEU A 65 26.94 -10.28 2.26
CA LEU A 65 27.16 -8.94 2.81
C LEU A 65 26.45 -8.71 4.15
N GLY A 66 25.61 -9.66 4.59
CA GLY A 66 24.70 -9.45 5.69
C GLY A 66 23.52 -8.55 5.31
N THR A 67 22.49 -8.54 6.15
CA THR A 67 21.21 -7.87 5.87
C THR A 67 21.30 -6.34 5.94
N SER A 68 22.29 -5.79 6.66
CA SER A 68 22.47 -4.35 6.87
C SER A 68 23.40 -3.67 5.88
N ASP A 69 24.07 -4.41 5.00
CA ASP A 69 25.00 -3.84 4.02
C ASP A 69 24.49 -3.97 2.57
N CYS A 70 24.93 -3.03 1.74
CA CYS A 70 24.67 -3.03 0.31
C CYS A 70 25.86 -2.42 -0.44
N VAL A 71 26.48 -3.16 -1.33
CA VAL A 71 27.64 -2.70 -2.14
C VAL A 71 27.32 -1.43 -2.91
N HIS A 72 26.10 -1.31 -3.43
CA HIS A 72 25.66 -0.12 -4.18
C HIS A 72 25.41 1.06 -3.23
N GLY A 73 24.91 0.79 -2.02
CA GLY A 73 24.81 1.79 -0.96
C GLY A 73 26.16 2.37 -0.59
N GLN A 74 27.16 1.53 -0.35
CA GLN A 74 28.55 1.97 -0.06
C GLN A 74 29.13 2.84 -1.19
N LYS A 75 28.67 2.66 -2.44
CA LYS A 75 29.01 3.50 -3.59
C LYS A 75 28.13 4.75 -3.72
N GLY A 76 27.26 5.01 -2.77
CA GLY A 76 26.44 6.22 -2.69
C GLY A 76 25.01 6.10 -3.27
N CYS A 77 24.50 4.87 -3.54
CA CYS A 77 23.10 4.67 -3.90
C CYS A 77 22.20 4.91 -2.70
N THR A 78 21.12 5.68 -2.91
CA THR A 78 20.16 6.07 -1.86
C THR A 78 18.69 5.84 -2.27
N SER A 79 18.44 5.07 -3.32
CA SER A 79 17.09 4.93 -3.90
C SER A 79 16.09 4.34 -2.92
N CYS A 80 16.46 3.29 -2.20
CA CYS A 80 15.58 2.60 -1.25
C CYS A 80 15.13 3.50 -0.09
N THR A 81 16.04 4.27 0.51
CA THR A 81 15.71 5.19 1.60
C THR A 81 14.84 6.37 1.12
N ARG A 82 15.10 6.85 -0.09
CA ARG A 82 14.32 7.93 -0.70
C ARG A 82 12.91 7.49 -1.09
N ALA A 83 12.69 6.21 -1.35
CA ALA A 83 11.39 5.65 -1.68
C ALA A 83 10.53 5.30 -0.45
N CYS A 84 11.14 5.22 0.73
CA CYS A 84 10.44 4.74 1.92
C CYS A 84 9.63 5.86 2.60
N PRO A 85 8.30 5.73 2.72
CA PRO A 85 7.47 6.71 3.42
C PRO A 85 7.63 6.67 4.94
N ARG A 86 8.24 5.60 5.49
CA ARG A 86 8.51 5.45 6.93
C ARG A 86 9.91 5.93 7.33
N PHE A 87 10.70 6.38 6.35
CA PHE A 87 12.06 6.85 6.59
C PHE A 87 12.14 8.36 6.47
N ARG A 88 12.32 9.05 7.58
CA ARG A 88 12.33 10.52 7.72
C ARG A 88 10.97 11.16 7.38
N MET A 89 10.67 12.21 8.09
CA MET A 89 9.47 13.04 7.86
C MET A 89 9.48 13.60 6.43
N TRP A 90 8.33 13.64 5.81
CA TRP A 90 8.18 14.08 4.43
C TRP A 90 6.83 14.83 4.20
N GLU A 91 5.88 14.64 5.09
CA GLU A 91 4.50 15.12 4.94
C GLU A 91 4.43 16.65 4.81
N PRO A 92 5.10 17.48 5.67
CA PRO A 92 5.04 18.94 5.54
C PRO A 92 5.58 19.42 4.19
N GLU A 93 6.66 18.82 3.70
CA GLU A 93 7.23 19.18 2.41
C GLU A 93 6.35 18.70 1.24
N ALA A 94 5.66 17.58 1.39
CA ALA A 94 4.71 17.08 0.41
C ALA A 94 3.44 17.94 0.38
N ASP A 95 2.91 18.32 1.52
CA ASP A 95 1.77 19.22 1.63
C ASP A 95 2.09 20.58 0.95
N MET A 96 3.25 21.15 1.22
CA MET A 96 3.71 22.35 0.55
C MET A 96 3.85 22.17 -0.96
N HIS A 97 4.32 20.99 -1.43
CA HIS A 97 4.48 20.71 -2.85
C HIS A 97 3.14 20.51 -3.56
N LEU A 98 2.20 19.78 -2.93
CA LEU A 98 0.92 19.40 -3.52
C LEU A 98 -0.14 20.49 -3.37
N HIS A 99 -0.13 21.19 -2.25
CA HIS A 99 -1.21 22.13 -1.86
C HIS A 99 -0.75 23.59 -1.74
N GLY A 100 0.57 23.84 -1.82
CA GLY A 100 1.14 25.19 -1.66
C GLY A 100 1.11 25.72 -0.22
N ARG A 101 0.75 24.90 0.74
CA ARG A 101 0.71 25.21 2.18
C ARG A 101 0.98 23.98 3.02
N GLU A 102 1.35 24.16 4.26
CA GLU A 102 1.36 23.10 5.28
C GLU A 102 -0.04 22.89 5.87
N ARG A 103 -0.25 21.77 6.56
CA ARG A 103 -1.48 21.47 7.32
C ARG A 103 -1.63 22.48 8.46
N GLU A 104 -2.86 22.84 8.76
CA GLU A 104 -3.20 23.62 9.93
C GLU A 104 -3.49 22.70 11.13
N ASP A 105 -3.37 23.26 12.34
CA ASP A 105 -3.78 22.57 13.55
C ASP A 105 -5.26 22.19 13.45
N GLY A 106 -5.56 20.89 13.55
CA GLY A 106 -6.92 20.36 13.40
C GLY A 106 -7.22 19.68 12.07
N GLU A 107 -6.38 19.81 11.06
CA GLU A 107 -6.48 19.04 9.81
C GLU A 107 -5.91 17.61 9.99
N MET A 108 -6.49 16.86 10.92
CA MET A 108 -6.01 15.52 11.29
C MET A 108 -6.07 14.53 10.11
N SER A 109 -7.01 14.70 9.20
CA SER A 109 -7.17 13.87 7.99
C SER A 109 -6.35 14.36 6.80
N GLY A 110 -5.46 15.32 7.00
CA GLY A 110 -4.70 15.97 5.93
C GLY A 110 -5.48 17.11 5.25
N ILE A 111 -4.85 17.70 4.22
CA ILE A 111 -5.44 18.77 3.42
C ILE A 111 -6.41 18.16 2.41
N TYR A 112 -7.63 18.65 2.35
CA TYR A 112 -8.64 18.19 1.38
C TYR A 112 -9.38 19.38 0.75
N SER A 113 -9.90 19.18 -0.45
CA SER A 113 -10.80 20.14 -1.12
C SER A 113 -12.26 19.88 -0.82
N ASP A 114 -12.67 18.61 -0.87
CA ASP A 114 -14.06 18.19 -0.72
C ASP A 114 -14.20 16.88 0.03
N ILE A 115 -15.31 16.72 0.75
CA ILE A 115 -15.74 15.45 1.34
C ILE A 115 -17.09 15.10 0.74
N LEU A 116 -17.14 13.99 0.00
CA LEU A 116 -18.31 13.56 -0.74
C LEU A 116 -18.78 12.19 -0.26
N LEU A 117 -20.08 12.02 -0.06
CA LEU A 117 -20.70 10.72 0.13
C LEU A 117 -21.18 10.22 -1.23
N THR A 118 -20.56 9.17 -1.74
CA THR A 118 -20.75 8.69 -3.10
C THR A 118 -20.83 7.17 -3.17
N ARG A 119 -21.36 6.66 -4.28
CA ARG A 119 -21.36 5.24 -4.64
C ARG A 119 -21.27 5.06 -6.16
N ALA A 120 -20.99 3.84 -6.62
CA ALA A 120 -21.12 3.49 -8.02
C ALA A 120 -22.58 3.67 -8.50
N SER A 121 -22.75 4.23 -9.71
CA SER A 121 -24.05 4.34 -10.37
C SER A 121 -24.43 3.09 -11.17
N ASP A 122 -23.44 2.28 -11.54
CA ASP A 122 -23.61 0.97 -12.18
C ASP A 122 -23.95 -0.06 -11.08
N ASP A 123 -25.13 -0.66 -11.15
CA ASP A 123 -25.64 -1.58 -10.13
C ASP A 123 -24.75 -2.82 -9.97
N PHE A 124 -24.18 -3.35 -11.05
CA PHE A 124 -23.28 -4.50 -10.97
C PHE A 124 -21.96 -4.15 -10.27
N VAL A 125 -21.40 -2.98 -10.55
CA VAL A 125 -20.19 -2.49 -9.86
C VAL A 125 -20.49 -2.22 -8.38
N TYR A 126 -21.66 -1.67 -8.08
CA TYR A 126 -22.11 -1.44 -6.71
C TYR A 126 -22.24 -2.72 -5.90
N GLU A 127 -22.85 -3.76 -6.45
CA GLU A 127 -23.08 -5.04 -5.79
C GLU A 127 -21.80 -5.87 -5.64
N THR A 128 -20.94 -5.84 -6.68
CA THR A 128 -19.65 -6.55 -6.67
C THR A 128 -18.65 -5.88 -5.72
N GLY A 129 -18.70 -4.56 -5.61
CA GLY A 129 -17.83 -3.77 -4.75
C GLY A 129 -18.15 -3.94 -3.28
N GLN A 130 -17.26 -3.41 -2.44
CA GLN A 130 -17.52 -3.26 -1.02
C GLN A 130 -17.81 -1.79 -0.71
N ASP A 131 -18.84 -1.57 0.15
CA ASP A 131 -19.20 -0.24 0.64
C ASP A 131 -19.41 0.81 -0.48
N GLY A 132 -20.15 0.42 -1.53
CA GLY A 132 -20.58 1.30 -2.60
C GLY A 132 -19.84 1.19 -3.92
N GLY A 133 -18.76 0.40 -4.03
CA GLY A 133 -18.08 0.11 -5.30
C GLY A 133 -17.38 1.30 -5.97
N LEU A 134 -17.17 2.42 -5.23
CA LEU A 134 -16.67 3.67 -5.81
C LEU A 134 -15.27 3.50 -6.44
N VAL A 135 -14.35 2.82 -5.77
CA VAL A 135 -12.98 2.62 -6.27
C VAL A 135 -13.00 1.90 -7.62
N SER A 136 -13.78 0.80 -7.72
CA SER A 136 -13.93 0.07 -8.97
C SER A 136 -14.56 0.94 -10.07
N ALA A 137 -15.60 1.71 -9.74
CA ALA A 137 -16.24 2.61 -10.71
C ALA A 137 -15.27 3.68 -11.23
N MET A 138 -14.46 4.27 -10.35
CA MET A 138 -13.45 5.26 -10.73
C MET A 138 -12.38 4.66 -11.64
N LEU A 139 -11.86 3.49 -11.30
CA LEU A 139 -10.82 2.82 -12.11
C LEU A 139 -11.35 2.44 -13.49
N ILE A 140 -12.57 1.90 -13.57
CA ILE A 140 -13.23 1.55 -14.84
C ILE A 140 -13.36 2.81 -15.70
N TRP A 141 -13.89 3.88 -15.13
CA TRP A 141 -14.07 5.14 -15.86
C TRP A 141 -12.74 5.72 -16.35
N LEU A 142 -11.69 5.69 -15.53
CA LEU A 142 -10.36 6.20 -15.89
C LEU A 142 -9.72 5.39 -17.02
N LEU A 143 -9.90 4.06 -17.02
CA LEU A 143 -9.41 3.17 -18.07
C LEU A 143 -10.20 3.36 -19.37
N GLU A 144 -11.53 3.41 -19.31
CA GLU A 144 -12.41 3.58 -20.46
C GLU A 144 -12.29 4.96 -21.15
N ASN A 145 -11.79 5.97 -20.42
CA ASN A 145 -11.52 7.30 -20.95
C ASN A 145 -10.02 7.57 -21.24
N ASP A 146 -9.20 6.53 -21.28
CA ASP A 146 -7.76 6.63 -21.58
C ASP A 146 -6.98 7.61 -20.68
N ILE A 147 -7.43 7.86 -19.45
CA ILE A 147 -6.74 8.71 -18.49
C ILE A 147 -5.58 7.94 -17.86
N ILE A 148 -5.82 6.65 -17.56
CA ILE A 148 -4.80 5.69 -17.17
C ILE A 148 -4.80 4.53 -18.15
N ASP A 149 -3.69 3.80 -18.21
CA ASP A 149 -3.53 2.57 -19.00
C ASP A 149 -3.40 1.33 -18.11
N GLY A 150 -3.27 1.51 -16.80
CA GLY A 150 -3.25 0.44 -15.82
C GLY A 150 -3.51 0.91 -14.40
N ALA A 151 -4.00 0.01 -13.57
CA ALA A 151 -4.17 0.21 -12.14
C ALA A 151 -3.45 -0.89 -11.37
N LEU A 152 -2.58 -0.48 -10.44
CA LEU A 152 -1.95 -1.38 -9.48
C LEU A 152 -2.90 -1.56 -8.31
N THR A 153 -3.40 -2.77 -8.13
CA THR A 153 -4.41 -3.10 -7.14
C THR A 153 -4.15 -4.49 -6.55
N SER A 154 -5.11 -5.00 -5.79
CA SER A 154 -5.04 -6.32 -5.17
C SER A 154 -6.04 -7.26 -5.82
N GLY A 155 -5.59 -8.45 -6.21
CA GLY A 155 -6.42 -9.57 -6.58
C GLY A 155 -6.48 -10.63 -5.50
N VAL A 156 -7.19 -11.73 -5.80
CA VAL A 156 -7.18 -12.96 -5.02
C VAL A 156 -6.69 -14.07 -5.94
N GLU A 157 -5.82 -14.92 -5.42
CA GLU A 157 -5.32 -16.08 -6.16
C GLU A 157 -6.46 -16.96 -6.65
N THR A 158 -6.23 -17.65 -7.76
CA THR A 158 -7.13 -18.69 -8.26
C THR A 158 -6.55 -20.04 -7.88
N LEU A 159 -7.33 -20.86 -7.18
CA LEU A 159 -6.93 -22.21 -6.78
C LEU A 159 -6.90 -23.14 -8.00
N GLU A 160 -6.27 -24.32 -7.86
CA GLU A 160 -6.17 -25.32 -8.94
C GLU A 160 -7.54 -25.79 -9.48
N ASN A 161 -8.58 -25.77 -8.64
CA ASN A 161 -9.95 -26.08 -9.03
C ASN A 161 -10.68 -24.92 -9.74
N GLY A 162 -10.01 -23.78 -9.95
CA GLY A 162 -10.57 -22.58 -10.58
C GLY A 162 -11.37 -21.68 -9.66
N GLU A 163 -11.52 -22.02 -8.38
CA GLU A 163 -12.21 -21.16 -7.40
C GLU A 163 -11.30 -20.05 -6.86
N PRO A 164 -11.87 -18.93 -6.39
CA PRO A 164 -11.10 -17.92 -5.69
C PRO A 164 -10.49 -18.47 -4.40
N GLY A 165 -9.20 -18.24 -4.23
CA GLY A 165 -8.49 -18.47 -2.97
C GLY A 165 -8.77 -17.37 -1.94
N TRP A 166 -7.96 -17.34 -0.91
CA TRP A 166 -8.05 -16.34 0.15
C TRP A 166 -6.87 -15.36 0.17
N LYS A 167 -5.74 -15.78 -0.41
CA LYS A 167 -4.49 -14.99 -0.40
C LYS A 167 -4.60 -13.81 -1.37
N ALA A 168 -4.47 -12.62 -0.85
CA ALA A 168 -4.38 -11.44 -1.67
C ALA A 168 -2.99 -11.36 -2.33
N PHE A 169 -2.94 -10.87 -3.56
CA PHE A 169 -1.69 -10.63 -4.27
C PHE A 169 -1.74 -9.34 -5.09
N PRO A 170 -0.59 -8.72 -5.38
CA PRO A 170 -0.51 -7.56 -6.26
C PRO A 170 -0.91 -7.93 -7.69
N MET A 171 -1.72 -7.11 -8.34
CA MET A 171 -2.11 -7.32 -9.73
C MET A 171 -2.20 -6.00 -10.51
N VAL A 172 -2.02 -6.10 -11.81
CA VAL A 172 -2.28 -5.01 -12.77
C VAL A 172 -3.66 -5.23 -13.39
N ALA A 173 -4.51 -4.22 -13.33
CA ALA A 173 -5.79 -4.20 -14.02
C ALA A 173 -5.78 -3.16 -15.15
N THR A 174 -6.18 -3.56 -16.38
CA THR A 174 -6.19 -2.73 -17.59
C THR A 174 -7.55 -2.63 -18.24
N ASN A 175 -8.55 -3.31 -17.71
CA ASN A 175 -9.91 -3.33 -18.22
C ASN A 175 -10.93 -3.55 -17.09
N ARG A 176 -12.21 -3.39 -17.42
CA ARG A 176 -13.33 -3.53 -16.49
C ARG A 176 -13.32 -4.88 -15.74
N ASP A 177 -13.11 -5.98 -16.45
CA ASP A 177 -13.21 -7.32 -15.88
C ASP A 177 -12.07 -7.56 -14.88
N GLU A 178 -10.87 -7.08 -15.18
CA GLU A 178 -9.73 -7.15 -14.28
C GLU A 178 -9.94 -6.29 -13.02
N VAL A 179 -10.50 -5.08 -13.16
CA VAL A 179 -10.86 -4.25 -12.01
C VAL A 179 -11.88 -4.95 -11.12
N LEU A 180 -12.91 -5.56 -11.70
CA LEU A 180 -13.97 -6.23 -10.95
C LEU A 180 -13.47 -7.50 -10.25
N ARG A 181 -12.49 -8.22 -10.81
CA ARG A 181 -11.81 -9.33 -10.11
C ARG A 181 -11.08 -8.87 -8.84
N GLY A 182 -10.60 -7.63 -8.82
CA GLY A 182 -9.98 -7.01 -7.66
C GLY A 182 -10.98 -6.39 -6.66
N ALA A 183 -12.28 -6.36 -6.97
CA ALA A 183 -13.28 -5.72 -6.12
C ALA A 183 -13.46 -6.40 -4.76
N GLY A 184 -13.81 -5.62 -3.76
CA GLY A 184 -13.98 -6.07 -2.37
C GLY A 184 -12.74 -5.90 -1.51
N SER A 185 -12.92 -5.91 -0.19
CA SER A 185 -11.82 -5.79 0.77
C SER A 185 -11.22 -7.14 1.11
N ARG A 186 -9.90 -7.16 1.23
CA ARG A 186 -9.12 -8.30 1.71
C ARG A 186 -8.47 -7.92 3.03
N TYR A 187 -8.51 -8.81 4.00
CA TYR A 187 -7.90 -8.59 5.32
C TYR A 187 -6.58 -9.34 5.49
N THR A 188 -6.10 -9.94 4.38
CA THR A 188 -4.71 -10.38 4.18
C THR A 188 -3.92 -9.26 3.50
N TYR A 189 -2.61 -9.26 3.67
CA TYR A 189 -1.78 -8.19 3.12
C TYR A 189 -1.41 -8.45 1.64
N SER A 190 -1.43 -7.39 0.85
CA SER A 190 -0.92 -7.36 -0.52
C SER A 190 -0.12 -6.09 -0.72
N ALA A 191 1.14 -6.20 -1.12
CA ALA A 191 1.98 -5.06 -1.48
C ALA A 191 1.69 -4.63 -2.92
N ASN A 192 0.60 -3.88 -3.15
CA ASN A 192 0.11 -3.55 -4.50
C ASN A 192 1.15 -2.85 -5.38
N THR A 193 2.10 -2.14 -4.78
CA THR A 193 3.24 -1.54 -5.49
C THR A 193 4.10 -2.56 -6.22
N MET A 194 4.16 -3.81 -5.76
CA MET A 194 4.92 -4.88 -6.43
C MET A 194 4.40 -5.21 -7.84
N ALA A 195 3.15 -4.89 -8.16
CA ALA A 195 2.62 -5.01 -9.52
C ALA A 195 3.26 -4.01 -10.51
N PHE A 196 4.13 -3.11 -10.03
CA PHE A 196 4.81 -2.12 -10.87
C PHE A 196 5.73 -2.74 -11.93
N ASP A 197 6.42 -3.81 -11.60
CA ASP A 197 7.33 -4.47 -12.56
C ASP A 197 6.54 -5.12 -13.69
N GLU A 198 5.42 -5.81 -13.39
CA GLU A 198 4.49 -6.31 -14.41
C GLU A 198 3.96 -5.18 -15.29
N ALA A 199 3.53 -4.06 -14.70
CA ALA A 199 3.03 -2.92 -15.45
C ALA A 199 4.11 -2.35 -16.39
N LYS A 200 5.35 -2.27 -15.93
CA LYS A 200 6.51 -1.83 -16.72
C LYS A 200 6.82 -2.79 -17.87
N GLU A 201 6.80 -4.11 -17.63
CA GLU A 201 6.99 -5.14 -18.66
C GLU A 201 5.90 -5.08 -19.72
N ARG A 202 4.66 -4.76 -19.32
CA ARG A 202 3.53 -4.53 -20.23
C ARG A 202 3.57 -3.17 -20.95
N GLY A 203 4.56 -2.31 -20.65
CA GLY A 203 4.73 -1.01 -21.29
C GLY A 203 3.72 0.05 -20.85
N LEU A 204 3.13 -0.08 -19.67
CA LEU A 204 2.13 0.87 -19.15
C LEU A 204 2.85 2.12 -18.57
N GLU A 205 2.34 3.31 -18.91
CA GLU A 205 2.99 4.59 -18.56
C GLU A 205 2.11 5.54 -17.73
N ARG A 206 0.82 5.22 -17.59
CA ARG A 206 -0.16 6.06 -16.87
C ARG A 206 -0.90 5.21 -15.84
N LEU A 207 -0.28 5.05 -14.68
CA LEU A 207 -0.74 4.13 -13.65
C LEU A 207 -1.55 4.82 -12.55
N ALA A 208 -2.63 4.18 -12.10
CA ALA A 208 -3.23 4.43 -10.82
C ALA A 208 -2.67 3.44 -9.77
N LEU A 209 -2.36 3.92 -8.57
CA LEU A 209 -2.02 3.07 -7.44
C LEU A 209 -3.19 3.06 -6.46
N VAL A 210 -3.75 1.88 -6.19
CA VAL A 210 -4.79 1.67 -5.18
C VAL A 210 -4.19 0.94 -4.00
N GLY A 211 -4.44 1.40 -2.80
CA GLY A 211 -3.94 0.73 -1.60
C GLY A 211 -4.25 1.50 -0.33
N MET A 212 -3.82 0.95 0.79
CA MET A 212 -3.85 1.64 2.07
C MET A 212 -2.87 2.81 2.06
N SER A 213 -3.02 3.77 2.96
CA SER A 213 -2.17 4.97 3.07
C SER A 213 -0.67 4.66 3.04
N CYS A 214 -0.21 3.63 3.75
CA CYS A 214 1.19 3.21 3.75
C CYS A 214 1.72 2.80 2.36
N GLN A 215 0.86 2.36 1.45
CA GLN A 215 1.22 2.00 0.07
C GLN A 215 1.10 3.20 -0.85
N THR A 216 0.00 3.94 -0.77
CA THR A 216 -0.23 5.10 -1.65
C THR A 216 0.69 6.27 -1.34
N SER A 217 1.26 6.37 -0.15
CA SER A 217 2.32 7.33 0.19
C SER A 217 3.63 7.11 -0.57
N VAL A 218 3.86 5.91 -1.14
CA VAL A 218 5.09 5.60 -1.88
C VAL A 218 5.30 6.53 -3.07
N ALA A 219 4.27 6.76 -3.89
CA ALA A 219 4.38 7.60 -5.08
C ALA A 219 4.66 9.08 -4.73
N PRO A 220 3.90 9.77 -3.85
CA PRO A 220 4.21 11.16 -3.48
C PRO A 220 5.58 11.31 -2.82
N VAL A 221 6.02 10.36 -2.00
CA VAL A 221 7.39 10.38 -1.45
C VAL A 221 8.45 10.30 -2.54
N MET A 222 8.26 9.41 -3.52
CA MET A 222 9.17 9.30 -4.65
C MET A 222 9.17 10.56 -5.53
N TRP A 223 8.02 11.18 -5.78
CA TRP A 223 7.96 12.46 -6.52
C TRP A 223 8.71 13.54 -5.78
N HIS A 224 8.43 13.71 -4.50
CA HIS A 224 9.10 14.71 -3.66
C HIS A 224 10.62 14.50 -3.59
N ARG A 225 11.04 13.26 -3.35
CA ARG A 225 12.46 12.89 -3.24
C ARG A 225 13.15 12.60 -4.59
N LYS A 226 12.48 12.89 -5.72
CA LYS A 226 13.02 12.90 -7.09
C LYS A 226 13.53 11.54 -7.60
N ILE A 227 12.77 10.47 -7.34
CA ILE A 227 12.99 9.15 -7.97
C ILE A 227 12.17 9.06 -9.27
N GLY A 228 12.47 9.92 -10.24
CA GLY A 228 11.62 10.16 -11.41
C GLY A 228 11.38 8.96 -12.31
N LYS A 229 12.32 8.00 -12.40
CA LYS A 229 12.13 6.82 -13.26
C LYS A 229 10.99 5.92 -12.78
N VAL A 230 10.79 5.81 -11.47
CA VAL A 230 9.76 4.98 -10.85
C VAL A 230 8.49 5.77 -10.59
N SER A 231 8.60 7.03 -10.16
CA SER A 231 7.42 7.84 -9.81
C SER A 231 6.65 8.40 -11.00
N LYS A 232 7.30 8.62 -12.15
CA LYS A 232 6.69 9.27 -13.32
C LYS A 232 5.47 8.56 -13.89
N PRO A 233 5.39 7.21 -13.95
CA PRO A 233 4.19 6.50 -14.39
C PRO A 233 2.98 6.69 -13.47
N PHE A 234 3.15 6.86 -12.17
CA PHE A 234 2.04 7.06 -11.24
C PHE A 234 1.36 8.41 -11.50
N LYS A 235 0.13 8.39 -12.01
CA LYS A 235 -0.67 9.58 -12.30
C LYS A 235 -1.71 9.87 -11.23
N LEU A 236 -2.18 8.82 -10.56
CA LEU A 236 -3.23 8.90 -9.55
C LEU A 236 -2.95 7.93 -8.41
N ASN A 237 -3.27 8.35 -7.19
CA ASN A 237 -3.30 7.48 -6.02
C ASN A 237 -4.70 7.46 -5.44
N ILE A 238 -5.24 6.28 -5.20
CA ILE A 238 -6.52 6.07 -4.50
C ILE A 238 -6.20 5.44 -3.15
N GLY A 239 -6.18 6.27 -2.11
CA GLY A 239 -5.93 5.85 -0.74
C GLY A 239 -7.19 5.27 -0.10
N LEU A 240 -7.10 4.07 0.43
CA LEU A 240 -8.15 3.45 1.22
C LEU A 240 -7.92 3.78 2.69
N LEU A 241 -8.93 4.32 3.37
CA LEU A 241 -8.88 4.56 4.80
C LEU A 241 -8.74 3.20 5.52
N CYS A 242 -7.74 3.09 6.38
CA CYS A 242 -7.37 1.83 7.02
C CYS A 242 -6.91 2.08 8.46
N SER A 243 -7.54 1.46 9.42
CA SER A 243 -7.11 1.53 10.82
C SER A 243 -6.01 0.52 11.15
N LYS A 244 -6.03 -0.67 10.54
CA LYS A 244 -5.00 -1.70 10.69
C LYS A 244 -5.19 -2.83 9.68
N SER A 245 -4.13 -3.62 9.49
CA SER A 245 -4.16 -4.93 8.83
C SER A 245 -3.73 -6.00 9.83
N PHE A 246 -4.16 -7.23 9.59
CA PHE A 246 -3.85 -8.34 10.46
C PHE A 246 -2.74 -9.23 9.87
N ASP A 247 -2.01 -9.89 10.76
CA ASP A 247 -1.12 -10.98 10.40
C ASP A 247 -1.94 -12.19 9.95
N ASP A 248 -1.41 -12.96 9.03
CA ASP A 248 -2.10 -14.15 8.49
C ASP A 248 -2.33 -15.24 9.56
N ALA A 249 -1.54 -15.27 10.61
CA ALA A 249 -1.74 -16.12 11.77
C ALA A 249 -3.11 -15.93 12.45
N LEU A 250 -3.76 -14.75 12.26
CA LEU A 250 -5.14 -14.53 12.68
C LEU A 250 -6.08 -15.62 12.16
N PHE A 251 -5.90 -16.00 10.90
CA PHE A 251 -6.78 -16.99 10.25
C PHE A 251 -6.52 -18.38 10.79
N ASP A 252 -5.28 -18.76 11.02
CA ASP A 252 -4.93 -20.08 11.53
C ASP A 252 -5.26 -20.23 13.01
N GLU A 253 -4.86 -19.27 13.83
CA GLU A 253 -4.92 -19.36 15.28
C GLU A 253 -6.29 -18.97 15.85
N LEU A 254 -6.90 -17.89 15.33
CA LEU A 254 -8.19 -17.44 15.85
C LEU A 254 -9.36 -18.04 15.06
N PHE A 255 -9.37 -17.88 13.73
CA PHE A 255 -10.53 -18.25 12.93
C PHE A 255 -10.67 -19.77 12.84
N GLU A 256 -9.61 -20.49 12.52
CA GLU A 256 -9.70 -21.95 12.39
C GLU A 256 -9.73 -22.63 13.75
N VAL A 257 -8.80 -22.36 14.65
CA VAL A 257 -8.72 -23.07 15.94
C VAL A 257 -9.89 -22.75 16.87
N LYS A 258 -10.26 -21.48 16.98
CA LYS A 258 -11.32 -21.08 17.93
C LYS A 258 -12.72 -21.13 17.34
N TYR A 259 -12.88 -20.71 16.07
CA TYR A 259 -14.20 -20.56 15.44
C TYR A 259 -14.50 -21.67 14.41
N GLY A 260 -13.54 -22.54 14.07
CA GLY A 260 -13.70 -23.59 13.07
C GLY A 260 -13.85 -23.06 11.63
N LEU A 261 -13.44 -21.82 11.39
CA LEU A 261 -13.59 -21.15 10.11
C LEU A 261 -12.32 -21.33 9.28
N LYS A 262 -12.31 -22.32 8.41
CA LYS A 262 -11.20 -22.56 7.50
C LYS A 262 -11.12 -21.48 6.42
N ARG A 263 -9.91 -21.04 6.10
CA ARG A 263 -9.66 -19.98 5.11
C ARG A 263 -10.30 -20.27 3.76
N GLU A 264 -10.14 -21.49 3.27
CA GLU A 264 -10.69 -21.94 1.98
C GLU A 264 -12.21 -21.90 1.90
N ASN A 265 -12.90 -21.93 3.06
CA ASN A 265 -14.35 -21.84 3.13
C ASN A 265 -14.87 -20.41 3.28
N ILE A 266 -14.00 -19.41 3.41
CA ILE A 266 -14.40 -18.00 3.51
C ILE A 266 -14.77 -17.48 2.12
N ALA A 267 -16.00 -17.00 1.96
CA ALA A 267 -16.50 -16.39 0.73
C ALA A 267 -16.34 -14.87 0.74
N LYS A 268 -16.58 -14.21 1.88
CA LYS A 268 -16.54 -12.76 2.03
C LYS A 268 -16.23 -12.38 3.48
N MET A 269 -15.52 -11.28 3.62
CA MET A 269 -15.27 -10.67 4.93
C MET A 269 -15.58 -9.18 4.92
N ASN A 270 -15.98 -8.63 6.07
CA ASN A 270 -16.17 -7.21 6.26
C ASN A 270 -15.90 -6.83 7.73
N ILE A 271 -15.63 -5.55 7.99
CA ILE A 271 -15.51 -5.01 9.35
C ILE A 271 -16.51 -3.86 9.51
N LYS A 272 -17.52 -4.09 10.34
CA LYS A 272 -18.52 -3.07 10.75
C LYS A 272 -18.79 -3.17 12.24
N GLY A 273 -17.87 -2.66 13.05
CA GLY A 273 -17.91 -2.80 14.51
C GLY A 273 -17.53 -4.19 15.01
N VAL A 274 -17.77 -5.22 14.22
CA VAL A 274 -17.35 -6.62 14.39
C VAL A 274 -16.67 -7.09 13.12
N PHE A 275 -15.90 -8.16 13.20
CA PHE A 275 -15.38 -8.85 12.01
C PHE A 275 -16.46 -9.81 11.51
N GLN A 276 -17.01 -9.51 10.35
CA GLN A 276 -18.08 -10.28 9.71
C GLN A 276 -17.47 -11.26 8.71
N VAL A 277 -17.84 -12.54 8.80
CA VAL A 277 -17.35 -13.60 7.93
C VAL A 277 -18.53 -14.35 7.34
N TRP A 278 -18.60 -14.42 6.02
CA TRP A 278 -19.53 -15.28 5.28
C TRP A 278 -18.76 -16.45 4.70
N THR A 279 -19.31 -17.64 4.86
CA THR A 279 -18.73 -18.88 4.35
C THR A 279 -19.38 -19.33 3.05
N LYS A 280 -18.66 -20.11 2.24
CA LYS A 280 -19.13 -20.62 0.93
C LYS A 280 -20.37 -21.54 1.05
N ASP A 281 -20.56 -22.18 2.19
CA ASP A 281 -21.73 -23.00 2.53
C ASP A 281 -22.93 -22.18 3.02
N GLY A 282 -22.85 -20.84 3.02
CA GLY A 282 -23.92 -19.91 3.40
C GLY A 282 -23.94 -19.54 4.89
N GLY A 283 -22.96 -19.94 5.67
CA GLY A 283 -22.83 -19.54 7.07
C GLY A 283 -22.48 -18.06 7.23
N TYR A 284 -22.85 -17.49 8.38
CA TYR A 284 -22.48 -16.12 8.78
C TYR A 284 -21.97 -16.13 10.22
N HIS A 285 -20.86 -15.46 10.46
CA HIS A 285 -20.21 -15.38 11.76
C HIS A 285 -19.78 -13.94 12.07
N GLU A 286 -19.91 -13.57 13.34
CA GLU A 286 -19.40 -12.31 13.87
C GLU A 286 -18.32 -12.59 14.91
N ILE A 287 -17.15 -11.99 14.73
CA ILE A 287 -16.03 -12.11 15.63
C ILE A 287 -15.74 -10.73 16.22
N ASN A 288 -15.57 -10.66 17.53
CA ASN A 288 -15.27 -9.42 18.21
C ASN A 288 -13.88 -8.91 17.78
N LEU A 289 -13.83 -7.69 17.26
CA LEU A 289 -12.57 -7.08 16.80
C LEU A 289 -11.50 -7.02 17.88
N LYS A 290 -11.88 -6.90 19.16
CA LYS A 290 -10.90 -6.89 20.26
C LYS A 290 -10.11 -8.19 20.34
N GLU A 291 -10.71 -9.31 19.93
CA GLU A 291 -10.00 -10.59 19.89
C GLU A 291 -8.97 -10.64 18.77
N CYS A 292 -9.17 -9.91 17.67
CA CYS A 292 -8.26 -9.86 16.55
C CYS A 292 -7.02 -8.98 16.82
N HIS A 293 -7.04 -8.13 17.84
CA HIS A 293 -5.98 -7.14 18.08
C HIS A 293 -4.60 -7.76 18.34
N ALA A 294 -4.55 -8.97 18.90
CA ALA A 294 -3.28 -9.67 19.15
C ALA A 294 -2.50 -9.98 17.84
N TRP A 295 -3.21 -10.07 16.73
CA TRP A 295 -2.64 -10.32 15.39
C TRP A 295 -2.55 -9.05 14.53
N THR A 296 -2.58 -7.85 15.13
CA THR A 296 -2.31 -6.62 14.37
C THR A 296 -0.87 -6.67 13.86
N ARG A 297 -0.66 -6.44 12.55
CA ARG A 297 0.68 -6.39 11.97
C ARG A 297 1.56 -5.35 12.66
N GLU A 298 2.83 -5.70 12.89
CA GLU A 298 3.79 -4.88 13.64
C GLU A 298 3.84 -3.43 13.13
N GLY A 299 4.00 -3.23 11.82
CA GLY A 299 4.04 -1.88 11.23
C GLY A 299 2.75 -1.06 11.40
N CYS A 300 1.61 -1.72 11.64
CA CYS A 300 0.33 -1.04 11.89
C CYS A 300 0.23 -0.48 13.30
N THR A 301 0.96 -1.05 14.28
CA THR A 301 0.97 -0.55 15.67
C THR A 301 1.65 0.82 15.79
N HIS A 302 2.45 1.21 14.80
CA HIS A 302 3.20 2.46 14.71
C HIS A 302 2.74 3.34 13.55
N CYS A 303 1.55 3.06 12.97
CA CYS A 303 1.04 3.81 11.84
C CYS A 303 0.55 5.20 12.31
N PRO A 304 1.02 6.31 11.69
CA PRO A 304 0.57 7.64 12.04
C PRO A 304 -0.77 8.02 11.41
N ASP A 305 -1.25 7.21 10.47
CA ASP A 305 -2.43 7.57 9.67
C ASP A 305 -3.75 7.31 10.40
N PHE A 306 -3.75 6.51 11.47
CA PHE A 306 -4.94 6.25 12.34
C PHE A 306 -4.55 5.78 13.74
#